data_ec37e802bd1d777b17f053c218838983
#
_entry.id   ec37e802bd1d777b17f053c218838983
#
_cell.length_a   1.000
_cell.length_b   1.000
_cell.length_c   1.000
_cell.angle_alpha   90.00
_cell.angle_beta   90.00
_cell.angle_gamma   90.00
#
_symmetry.space_group_name_H-M   'P 1'
#
loop_
_entity.id
_entity.type
_entity.pdbx_description
1 polymer ?
#
loop_
_entity_poly.entity_id
_entity_poly.type
_entity_poly.pdbx_seq_one_letter_code
_entity_poly.pdbx_strand_id
1 'polypeptide(L)'
;MKITYINHSGFLLETKDCYYIFDYYKGELPHLDKEKEVIVFCSHFHKDHFNPQIFEILDDMGMTYQAVLANDIRKRNHLTDMKITYVYHDQTYNLDNDTKVDTLLSNDSGVAFIVKTKEGTIYHAGDLNDWYWDGEPKADNQRLTSAYRAEIRKIKGMHFDAAFLPLDPRQEDHYADGILYFLKNVDCNVIFPMHYWNDASVIKRFITEYPQYKSRIKNTECTKGEEL
;
A
#
# COMPACT_ATOMS: atom_id res chain seq x y z
N MET A 1 10.56 8.50 -10.32
CA MET A 1 9.19 8.27 -9.77
C MET A 1 8.87 9.36 -8.77
N LYS A 2 7.59 9.81 -8.71
CA LYS A 2 7.13 10.76 -7.69
C LYS A 2 6.01 10.14 -6.86
N ILE A 3 6.03 10.39 -5.55
CA ILE A 3 5.01 9.88 -4.63
C ILE A 3 4.24 11.05 -4.01
N THR A 4 2.92 10.93 -3.99
CA THR A 4 2.00 11.84 -3.29
C THR A 4 1.13 11.04 -2.35
N TYR A 5 1.12 11.41 -1.08
CA TYR A 5 0.16 10.89 -0.11
C TYR A 5 -1.22 11.51 -0.34
N ILE A 6 -2.24 10.67 -0.36
CA ILE A 6 -3.63 11.13 -0.52
C ILE A 6 -4.31 11.15 0.85
N ASN A 7 -4.51 9.98 1.42
CA ASN A 7 -5.11 9.83 2.76
C ASN A 7 -5.02 8.38 3.23
N HIS A 8 -4.87 8.13 4.52
CA HIS A 8 -4.85 6.82 5.18
C HIS A 8 -3.80 5.86 4.57
N SER A 9 -4.22 4.91 3.75
CA SER A 9 -3.34 4.02 2.98
C SER A 9 -3.28 4.38 1.49
N GLY A 10 -3.87 5.53 1.13
CA GLY A 10 -3.99 6.01 -0.25
C GLY A 10 -2.77 6.79 -0.71
N PHE A 11 -2.16 6.34 -1.82
CA PHE A 11 -1.01 6.99 -2.45
C PHE A 11 -1.18 7.08 -3.96
N LEU A 12 -0.63 8.13 -4.54
CA LEU A 12 -0.40 8.27 -5.96
C LEU A 12 1.11 8.14 -6.23
N LEU A 13 1.47 7.17 -7.05
CA LEU A 13 2.80 7.04 -7.64
C LEU A 13 2.73 7.52 -9.08
N GLU A 14 3.55 8.49 -9.44
CA GLU A 14 3.73 8.98 -10.81
C GLU A 14 5.04 8.46 -11.37
N THR A 15 4.96 7.81 -12.52
CA THR A 15 6.09 7.48 -13.39
C THR A 15 6.07 8.36 -14.63
N LYS A 16 7.04 8.18 -15.52
CA LYS A 16 7.07 8.91 -16.78
C LYS A 16 5.81 8.67 -17.63
N ASP A 17 5.33 7.42 -17.65
CA ASP A 17 4.32 6.98 -18.62
C ASP A 17 2.97 6.63 -17.97
N CYS A 18 2.89 6.51 -16.63
CA CYS A 18 1.71 5.99 -15.96
C CYS A 18 1.56 6.55 -14.53
N TYR A 19 0.32 6.61 -14.07
CA TYR A 19 -0.04 6.86 -12.69
C TYR A 19 -0.54 5.56 -12.03
N TYR A 20 -0.14 5.32 -10.78
CA TYR A 20 -0.60 4.19 -9.97
C TYR A 20 -1.23 4.75 -8.71
N ILE A 21 -2.54 4.55 -8.53
CA ILE A 21 -3.29 4.99 -7.34
C ILE A 21 -3.52 3.76 -6.48
N PHE A 22 -3.04 3.79 -5.24
CA PHE A 22 -3.23 2.71 -4.28
C PHE A 22 -4.28 3.09 -3.24
N ASP A 23 -5.15 2.15 -2.89
CA ASP A 23 -6.09 2.17 -1.76
C ASP A 23 -6.76 3.54 -1.53
N TYR A 24 -7.41 4.06 -2.58
CA TYR A 24 -8.11 5.34 -2.49
C TYR A 24 -9.31 5.23 -1.55
N TYR A 25 -9.28 5.99 -0.46
CA TYR A 25 -10.36 6.14 0.49
C TYR A 25 -11.12 7.46 0.29
N LYS A 26 -10.40 8.56 0.37
CA LYS A 26 -10.89 9.94 0.22
C LYS A 26 -9.72 10.89 -0.02
N GLY A 27 -10.01 12.11 -0.37
CA GLY A 27 -9.02 13.15 -0.58
C GLY A 27 -8.99 13.61 -2.03
N GLU A 28 -8.27 14.70 -2.26
CA GLU A 28 -8.14 15.29 -3.60
C GLU A 28 -6.95 14.68 -4.32
N LEU A 29 -7.12 14.38 -5.60
CA LEU A 29 -6.01 14.05 -6.48
C LEU A 29 -5.37 15.34 -7.01
N PRO A 30 -4.05 15.38 -7.21
CA PRO A 30 -3.43 16.48 -7.94
C PRO A 30 -3.89 16.48 -9.39
N HIS A 31 -3.55 17.54 -10.12
CA HIS A 31 -3.77 17.56 -11.56
C HIS A 31 -2.98 16.43 -12.24
N LEU A 32 -3.66 15.59 -13.02
CA LEU A 32 -3.08 14.48 -13.76
C LEU A 32 -2.96 14.84 -15.25
N ASP A 33 -1.88 14.39 -15.87
CA ASP A 33 -1.66 14.51 -17.31
C ASP A 33 -2.50 13.45 -18.03
N LYS A 34 -3.40 13.89 -18.91
CA LYS A 34 -4.34 13.03 -19.64
C LYS A 34 -3.68 12.10 -20.66
N GLU A 35 -2.42 12.37 -21.03
CA GLU A 35 -1.65 11.52 -21.92
C GLU A 35 -1.13 10.25 -21.22
N LYS A 36 -1.19 10.21 -19.88
CA LYS A 36 -0.80 9.04 -19.07
C LYS A 36 -2.01 8.23 -18.66
N GLU A 37 -1.89 6.91 -18.71
CA GLU A 37 -2.89 6.00 -18.15
C GLU A 37 -2.81 5.96 -16.63
N VAL A 38 -3.97 5.68 -15.98
CA VAL A 38 -4.05 5.45 -14.54
C VAL A 38 -4.31 3.98 -14.27
N ILE A 39 -3.57 3.37 -13.35
CA ILE A 39 -3.86 2.05 -12.81
C ILE A 39 -4.27 2.19 -11.34
N VAL A 40 -5.53 1.84 -11.04
CA VAL A 40 -6.07 1.91 -9.68
C VAL A 40 -5.90 0.56 -9.01
N PHE A 41 -5.15 0.51 -7.90
CA PHE A 41 -4.94 -0.66 -7.07
C PHE A 41 -5.81 -0.58 -5.83
N CYS A 42 -6.43 -1.71 -5.46
CA CYS A 42 -7.12 -1.81 -4.19
C CYS A 42 -6.82 -3.14 -3.52
N SER A 43 -6.25 -3.07 -2.32
CA SER A 43 -5.76 -4.23 -1.56
C SER A 43 -6.88 -5.11 -1.01
N HIS A 44 -8.03 -4.54 -0.65
CA HIS A 44 -9.19 -5.24 -0.12
C HIS A 44 -10.45 -4.35 -0.07
N PHE A 45 -11.57 -4.95 0.36
CA PHE A 45 -12.90 -4.32 0.26
C PHE A 45 -13.26 -3.32 1.37
N HIS A 46 -12.48 -3.16 2.43
CA HIS A 46 -12.79 -2.23 3.52
C HIS A 46 -12.87 -0.80 3.00
N LYS A 47 -13.78 0.00 3.61
CA LYS A 47 -14.13 1.34 3.10
C LYS A 47 -12.98 2.34 3.16
N ASP A 48 -12.06 2.14 4.07
CA ASP A 48 -10.85 2.96 4.25
C ASP A 48 -9.71 2.60 3.26
N HIS A 49 -9.91 1.54 2.44
CA HIS A 49 -9.01 1.13 1.35
C HIS A 49 -9.68 1.14 -0.02
N PHE A 50 -11.00 1.02 -0.07
CA PHE A 50 -11.74 1.00 -1.33
C PHE A 50 -12.93 1.95 -1.33
N ASN A 51 -12.81 3.04 -2.09
CA ASN A 51 -13.92 3.93 -2.39
C ASN A 51 -14.14 3.99 -3.92
N PRO A 52 -15.25 3.44 -4.45
CA PRO A 52 -15.51 3.43 -5.88
C PRO A 52 -15.68 4.82 -6.51
N GLN A 53 -15.86 5.89 -5.72
CA GLN A 53 -15.85 7.27 -6.22
C GLN A 53 -14.56 7.63 -6.98
N ILE A 54 -13.46 6.90 -6.76
CA ILE A 54 -12.23 7.12 -7.52
C ILE A 54 -12.48 7.04 -9.03
N PHE A 55 -13.34 6.14 -9.48
CA PHE A 55 -13.65 5.97 -10.89
C PHE A 55 -14.44 7.15 -11.45
N GLU A 56 -15.42 7.66 -10.70
CA GLU A 56 -16.18 8.88 -11.07
C GLU A 56 -15.24 10.10 -11.15
N ILE A 57 -14.31 10.24 -10.19
CA ILE A 57 -13.30 11.30 -10.19
C ILE A 57 -12.42 11.22 -11.44
N LEU A 58 -11.95 10.02 -11.81
CA LEU A 58 -11.12 9.83 -13.00
C LEU A 58 -11.88 10.08 -14.30
N ASP A 59 -13.16 9.69 -14.36
CA ASP A 59 -14.06 10.01 -15.47
C ASP A 59 -14.26 11.52 -15.64
N ASP A 60 -14.53 12.23 -14.54
CA ASP A 60 -14.67 13.69 -14.54
C ASP A 60 -13.38 14.41 -14.95
N MET A 61 -12.23 13.85 -14.59
CA MET A 61 -10.93 14.35 -15.04
C MET A 61 -10.63 13.98 -16.50
N GLY A 62 -11.40 13.09 -17.13
CA GLY A 62 -11.21 12.60 -18.49
C GLY A 62 -9.98 11.72 -18.64
N MET A 63 -9.66 10.92 -17.62
CA MET A 63 -8.52 10.01 -17.61
C MET A 63 -8.87 8.66 -18.25
N THR A 64 -7.90 8.04 -18.90
CA THR A 64 -7.96 6.62 -19.26
C THR A 64 -7.41 5.80 -18.10
N TYR A 65 -8.16 4.77 -17.68
CA TYR A 65 -7.73 3.96 -16.53
C TYR A 65 -8.12 2.49 -16.61
N GLN A 66 -7.44 1.68 -15.81
CA GLN A 66 -7.78 0.31 -15.51
C GLN A 66 -7.66 0.05 -14.00
N ALA A 67 -8.27 -1.03 -13.52
CA ALA A 67 -8.27 -1.37 -12.10
C ALA A 67 -7.66 -2.74 -11.83
N VAL A 68 -6.90 -2.85 -10.75
CA VAL A 68 -6.32 -4.08 -10.18
C VAL A 68 -6.87 -4.23 -8.77
N LEU A 69 -7.88 -5.05 -8.60
CA LEU A 69 -8.66 -5.15 -7.38
C LEU A 69 -8.52 -6.53 -6.75
N ALA A 70 -8.34 -6.59 -5.44
CA ALA A 70 -8.40 -7.85 -4.72
C ALA A 70 -9.74 -8.56 -4.96
N ASN A 71 -9.72 -9.90 -5.05
CA ASN A 71 -10.90 -10.69 -5.44
C ASN A 71 -12.06 -10.60 -4.43
N ASP A 72 -11.81 -10.22 -3.18
CA ASP A 72 -12.84 -10.01 -2.18
C ASP A 72 -13.76 -8.81 -2.49
N ILE A 73 -13.28 -7.84 -3.25
CA ILE A 73 -14.05 -6.69 -3.76
C ILE A 73 -15.10 -7.16 -4.77
N ARG A 74 -14.76 -8.13 -5.64
CA ARG A 74 -15.67 -8.65 -6.67
C ARG A 74 -17.01 -9.12 -6.12
N LYS A 75 -17.00 -9.72 -4.93
CA LYS A 75 -18.21 -10.26 -4.30
C LYS A 75 -19.12 -9.20 -3.70
N ARG A 76 -18.63 -7.97 -3.52
CA ARG A 76 -19.28 -6.90 -2.77
C ARG A 76 -19.61 -5.68 -3.61
N ASN A 77 -18.98 -5.53 -4.77
CA ASN A 77 -19.15 -4.40 -5.67
C ASN A 77 -19.40 -4.90 -7.10
N HIS A 78 -20.44 -4.37 -7.71
CA HIS A 78 -20.80 -4.64 -9.11
C HIS A 78 -20.28 -3.51 -9.98
N LEU A 79 -18.96 -3.52 -10.22
CA LEU A 79 -18.32 -2.58 -11.14
C LEU A 79 -18.47 -3.11 -12.57
N THR A 80 -18.97 -2.27 -13.46
CA THR A 80 -19.16 -2.55 -14.89
C THR A 80 -18.46 -1.49 -15.72
N ASP A 81 -18.32 -1.74 -17.01
CA ASP A 81 -17.88 -0.77 -18.02
C ASP A 81 -16.44 -0.26 -17.89
N MET A 82 -15.58 -0.98 -17.14
CA MET A 82 -14.16 -0.68 -17.06
C MET A 82 -13.31 -1.96 -17.15
N LYS A 83 -12.04 -1.80 -17.49
CA LYS A 83 -11.07 -2.90 -17.49
C LYS A 83 -10.64 -3.21 -16.06
N ILE A 84 -11.04 -4.38 -15.54
CA ILE A 84 -10.72 -4.84 -14.19
C ILE A 84 -9.94 -6.15 -14.24
N THR A 85 -8.80 -6.17 -13.56
CA THR A 85 -8.05 -7.39 -13.22
C THR A 85 -8.31 -7.72 -11.75
N TYR A 86 -9.09 -8.77 -11.47
CA TYR A 86 -9.25 -9.27 -10.11
C TYR A 86 -8.07 -10.16 -9.73
N VAL A 87 -7.42 -9.84 -8.62
CA VAL A 87 -6.20 -10.52 -8.17
C VAL A 87 -6.44 -11.37 -6.92
N TYR A 88 -5.73 -12.49 -6.87
CA TYR A 88 -5.64 -13.39 -5.73
C TYR A 88 -4.24 -13.32 -5.15
N HIS A 89 -4.06 -13.73 -3.90
CA HIS A 89 -2.73 -13.83 -3.28
C HIS A 89 -1.86 -14.89 -3.96
N ASP A 90 -0.54 -14.76 -3.80
CA ASP A 90 0.47 -15.69 -4.33
C ASP A 90 0.39 -15.88 -5.85
N GLN A 91 0.03 -14.83 -6.57
CA GLN A 91 -0.08 -14.83 -8.02
C GLN A 91 0.76 -13.72 -8.65
N THR A 92 1.06 -13.90 -9.92
CA THR A 92 1.73 -12.92 -10.76
C THR A 92 0.83 -12.51 -11.90
N TYR A 93 0.71 -11.20 -12.14
CA TYR A 93 -0.06 -10.60 -13.21
C TYR A 93 0.83 -9.70 -14.05
N ASN A 94 0.72 -9.80 -15.37
CA ASN A 94 1.35 -8.86 -16.28
C ASN A 94 0.25 -7.94 -16.80
N LEU A 95 0.42 -6.65 -16.55
CA LEU A 95 -0.48 -5.61 -17.04
C LEU A 95 0.10 -5.01 -18.32
N ASP A 96 -0.68 -4.16 -18.95
CA ASP A 96 -0.17 -3.32 -20.01
C ASP A 96 0.92 -2.36 -19.46
N ASN A 97 1.60 -1.63 -20.29
CA ASN A 97 2.68 -0.70 -19.94
C ASN A 97 3.89 -1.35 -19.21
N ASP A 98 4.15 -2.65 -19.47
CA ASP A 98 5.24 -3.41 -18.87
C ASP A 98 5.22 -3.42 -17.33
N THR A 99 4.03 -3.24 -16.74
CA THR A 99 3.83 -3.35 -15.30
C THR A 99 3.60 -4.81 -14.91
N LYS A 100 4.39 -5.31 -13.98
CA LYS A 100 4.21 -6.64 -13.38
C LYS A 100 3.78 -6.50 -11.92
N VAL A 101 2.77 -7.24 -11.54
CA VAL A 101 2.22 -7.25 -10.18
C VAL A 101 2.35 -8.65 -9.59
N ASP A 102 3.09 -8.79 -8.50
CA ASP A 102 3.08 -9.98 -7.66
C ASP A 102 2.26 -9.66 -6.39
N THR A 103 1.60 -10.65 -5.81
CA THR A 103 0.73 -10.46 -4.64
C THR A 103 1.12 -11.36 -3.49
N LEU A 104 0.97 -10.87 -2.25
CA LEU A 104 1.09 -11.65 -1.02
C LEU A 104 -0.28 -11.75 -0.33
N LEU A 105 -0.45 -12.76 0.52
CA LEU A 105 -1.66 -12.92 1.32
C LEU A 105 -1.66 -11.91 2.48
N SER A 106 -2.68 -11.06 2.58
CA SER A 106 -2.88 -10.26 3.78
C SER A 106 -3.36 -11.13 4.95
N ASN A 107 -2.86 -10.88 6.14
CA ASN A 107 -3.30 -11.56 7.38
C ASN A 107 -4.53 -10.90 8.02
N ASP A 108 -5.05 -9.85 7.40
CA ASP A 108 -6.39 -9.30 7.66
C ASP A 108 -7.31 -9.62 6.48
N SER A 109 -7.31 -8.83 5.43
CA SER A 109 -8.16 -9.01 4.23
C SER A 109 -7.38 -8.76 2.96
N GLY A 110 -7.76 -9.42 1.87
CA GLY A 110 -7.24 -9.19 0.52
C GLY A 110 -5.77 -9.52 0.32
N VAL A 111 -5.01 -8.59 -0.25
CA VAL A 111 -3.62 -8.82 -0.69
C VAL A 111 -2.71 -7.63 -0.38
N ALA A 112 -1.40 -7.89 -0.27
CA ALA A 112 -0.37 -6.88 -0.46
C ALA A 112 0.15 -6.94 -1.89
N PHE A 113 0.60 -5.79 -2.42
CA PHE A 113 1.09 -5.65 -3.79
C PHE A 113 2.60 -5.45 -3.86
N ILE A 114 3.22 -6.13 -4.82
CA ILE A 114 4.57 -5.85 -5.29
C ILE A 114 4.43 -5.41 -6.75
N VAL A 115 4.61 -4.13 -7.01
CA VAL A 115 4.44 -3.54 -8.34
C VAL A 115 5.81 -3.23 -8.92
N LYS A 116 6.13 -3.89 -10.02
CA LYS A 116 7.38 -3.70 -10.77
C LYS A 116 7.06 -2.89 -12.03
N THR A 117 7.66 -1.72 -12.11
CA THR A 117 7.58 -0.80 -13.25
C THR A 117 8.92 -0.70 -13.96
N LYS A 118 8.99 0.02 -15.08
CA LYS A 118 10.27 0.34 -15.74
C LYS A 118 11.21 1.20 -14.87
N GLU A 119 10.66 1.93 -13.89
CA GLU A 119 11.41 2.89 -13.10
C GLU A 119 11.78 2.38 -11.70
N GLY A 120 11.18 1.26 -11.26
CA GLY A 120 11.49 0.68 -9.96
C GLY A 120 10.44 -0.31 -9.46
N THR A 121 10.70 -0.84 -8.27
CA THR A 121 9.85 -1.82 -7.59
C THR A 121 9.27 -1.24 -6.32
N ILE A 122 7.96 -1.31 -6.19
CA ILE A 122 7.18 -0.73 -5.09
C ILE A 122 6.48 -1.85 -4.32
N TYR A 123 6.47 -1.74 -3.00
CA TYR A 123 5.69 -2.59 -2.12
C TYR A 123 4.57 -1.78 -1.45
N HIS A 124 3.32 -2.22 -1.58
CA HIS A 124 2.19 -1.68 -0.84
C HIS A 124 1.56 -2.79 0.01
N ALA A 125 1.66 -2.64 1.32
CA ALA A 125 1.27 -3.69 2.25
C ALA A 125 -0.25 -3.92 2.31
N GLY A 126 -1.09 -2.94 1.91
CA GLY A 126 -2.49 -2.97 2.34
C GLY A 126 -2.54 -3.12 3.86
N ASP A 127 -3.32 -4.07 4.36
CA ASP A 127 -3.38 -4.38 5.80
C ASP A 127 -2.54 -5.61 6.19
N LEU A 128 -1.56 -5.99 5.37
CA LEU A 128 -0.57 -6.99 5.77
C LEU A 128 0.42 -6.38 6.77
N ASN A 129 0.25 -6.69 8.07
CA ASN A 129 1.06 -6.16 9.15
C ASN A 129 1.24 -7.15 10.31
N ASP A 130 2.21 -6.93 11.19
CA ASP A 130 2.37 -7.69 12.44
C ASP A 130 1.34 -7.19 13.46
N TRP A 131 0.07 -7.58 13.23
CA TRP A 131 -1.02 -7.18 14.10
C TRP A 131 -0.92 -7.89 15.44
N TYR A 132 -0.70 -7.10 16.48
CA TYR A 132 -0.75 -7.54 17.89
C TYR A 132 -1.66 -6.59 18.66
N TRP A 133 -2.64 -7.13 19.35
CA TRP A 133 -3.64 -6.35 20.06
C TRP A 133 -3.61 -6.72 21.54
N ASP A 134 -3.30 -5.75 22.41
CA ASP A 134 -3.38 -5.95 23.84
C ASP A 134 -4.84 -6.23 24.26
N GLY A 135 -5.02 -7.23 25.12
CA GLY A 135 -6.35 -7.68 25.54
C GLY A 135 -6.94 -8.82 24.69
N GLU A 136 -6.41 -9.07 23.48
CA GLU A 136 -6.83 -10.23 22.66
C GLU A 136 -6.12 -11.53 23.12
N PRO A 137 -6.74 -12.70 22.87
CA PRO A 137 -6.14 -13.98 23.21
C PRO A 137 -4.73 -14.13 22.60
N LYS A 138 -3.78 -14.57 23.41
CA LYS A 138 -2.40 -14.75 22.97
C LYS A 138 -2.26 -15.65 21.74
N ALA A 139 -3.13 -16.65 21.59
CA ALA A 139 -3.13 -17.55 20.45
C ALA A 139 -3.51 -16.82 19.15
N ASP A 140 -4.45 -15.87 19.22
CA ASP A 140 -4.86 -15.07 18.05
C ASP A 140 -3.76 -14.11 17.62
N ASN A 141 -3.14 -13.42 18.56
CA ASN A 141 -1.97 -12.58 18.31
C ASN A 141 -0.82 -13.39 17.70
N GLN A 142 -0.52 -14.58 18.23
CA GLN A 142 0.52 -15.46 17.66
C GLN A 142 0.19 -15.90 16.24
N ARG A 143 -1.08 -16.16 15.93
CA ARG A 143 -1.54 -16.52 14.58
C ARG A 143 -1.31 -15.37 13.62
N LEU A 144 -1.72 -14.14 13.96
CA LEU A 144 -1.57 -12.94 13.13
C LEU A 144 -0.08 -12.63 12.87
N THR A 145 0.74 -12.59 13.92
CA THR A 145 2.19 -12.39 13.85
C THR A 145 2.86 -13.45 12.97
N SER A 146 2.50 -14.73 13.15
CA SER A 146 3.10 -15.83 12.37
C SER A 146 2.74 -15.75 10.89
N ALA A 147 1.50 -15.37 10.57
CA ALA A 147 1.02 -15.17 9.21
C ALA A 147 1.77 -14.03 8.54
N TYR A 148 1.84 -12.85 9.16
CA TYR A 148 2.63 -11.72 8.66
C TYR A 148 4.07 -12.11 8.34
N ARG A 149 4.75 -12.70 9.33
CA ARG A 149 6.16 -13.07 9.19
C ARG A 149 6.40 -14.16 8.14
N ALA A 150 5.41 -15.00 7.88
CA ALA A 150 5.48 -15.97 6.79
C ALA A 150 5.48 -15.27 5.42
N GLU A 151 4.64 -14.26 5.24
CA GLU A 151 4.56 -13.50 3.99
C GLU A 151 5.81 -12.66 3.74
N ILE A 152 6.32 -11.96 4.77
CA ILE A 152 7.56 -11.18 4.63
C ILE A 152 8.77 -12.07 4.32
N ARG A 153 8.79 -13.32 4.80
CA ARG A 153 9.87 -14.26 4.42
C ARG A 153 9.88 -14.62 2.94
N LYS A 154 8.72 -14.59 2.24
CA LYS A 154 8.66 -14.85 0.79
C LYS A 154 9.43 -13.80 -0.02
N ILE A 155 9.51 -12.57 0.49
CA ILE A 155 10.18 -11.44 -0.15
C ILE A 155 11.54 -11.10 0.48
N LYS A 156 12.05 -11.98 1.35
CA LYS A 156 13.33 -11.79 2.00
C LYS A 156 14.46 -11.62 0.98
N GLY A 157 15.25 -10.55 1.17
CA GLY A 157 16.38 -10.23 0.28
C GLY A 157 15.96 -9.56 -1.05
N MET A 158 14.67 -9.34 -1.28
CA MET A 158 14.23 -8.45 -2.37
C MET A 158 14.59 -7.01 -2.02
N HIS A 159 14.81 -6.21 -3.07
CA HIS A 159 15.00 -4.76 -2.97
C HIS A 159 13.75 -4.03 -3.46
N PHE A 160 13.35 -2.99 -2.72
CA PHE A 160 12.27 -2.08 -3.08
C PHE A 160 12.76 -0.62 -3.11
N ASP A 161 12.37 0.12 -4.12
CA ASP A 161 12.63 1.56 -4.20
C ASP A 161 11.79 2.32 -3.18
N ALA A 162 10.54 1.92 -2.99
CA ALA A 162 9.67 2.42 -1.94
C ALA A 162 8.76 1.33 -1.37
N ALA A 163 8.41 1.45 -0.09
CA ALA A 163 7.42 0.62 0.57
C ALA A 163 6.41 1.48 1.35
N PHE A 164 5.14 1.13 1.25
CA PHE A 164 4.04 1.69 2.02
C PHE A 164 3.63 0.67 3.08
N LEU A 165 3.86 1.00 4.35
CA LEU A 165 3.73 0.06 5.46
C LEU A 165 2.84 0.62 6.57
N PRO A 166 1.91 -0.18 7.14
CA PRO A 166 1.14 0.24 8.30
C PRO A 166 2.02 0.59 9.49
N LEU A 167 1.65 1.69 10.17
CA LEU A 167 2.24 2.14 11.43
C LEU A 167 1.10 2.62 12.32
N ASP A 168 0.36 1.66 12.91
CA ASP A 168 -0.91 1.93 13.57
C ASP A 168 -0.73 2.22 15.07
N PRO A 169 -0.98 3.46 15.53
CA PRO A 169 -0.81 3.82 16.94
C PRO A 169 -1.74 3.06 17.88
N ARG A 170 -2.83 2.47 17.40
CA ARG A 170 -3.77 1.67 18.18
C ARG A 170 -3.15 0.35 18.70
N GLN A 171 -2.04 -0.10 18.09
CA GLN A 171 -1.27 -1.24 18.56
C GLN A 171 -0.39 -0.91 19.81
N GLU A 172 -0.46 0.30 20.32
CA GLU A 172 0.22 0.76 21.54
C GLU A 172 1.74 0.48 21.51
N ASP A 173 2.23 -0.47 22.32
CA ASP A 173 3.66 -0.83 22.37
C ASP A 173 4.10 -1.70 21.18
N HIS A 174 3.16 -2.29 20.44
CA HIS A 174 3.40 -3.15 19.29
C HIS A 174 3.32 -2.41 17.94
N TYR A 175 3.10 -1.09 17.95
CA TYR A 175 2.87 -0.28 16.75
C TYR A 175 3.99 -0.37 15.69
N ALA A 176 5.20 -0.65 16.11
CA ALA A 176 6.39 -0.68 15.26
C ALA A 176 6.78 -2.11 14.77
N ASP A 177 6.19 -3.17 15.35
CA ASP A 177 6.63 -4.56 15.14
C ASP A 177 6.66 -4.93 13.65
N GLY A 178 5.65 -4.53 12.89
CA GLY A 178 5.57 -4.79 11.45
C GLY A 178 6.71 -4.15 10.66
N ILE A 179 6.90 -2.84 10.79
CA ILE A 179 7.98 -2.11 10.08
C ILE A 179 9.35 -2.63 10.50
N LEU A 180 9.57 -2.90 11.79
CA LEU A 180 10.86 -3.41 12.28
C LEU A 180 11.17 -4.80 11.72
N TYR A 181 10.17 -5.69 11.65
CA TYR A 181 10.37 -7.00 11.05
C TYR A 181 10.63 -6.90 9.55
N PHE A 182 9.93 -6.02 8.83
CA PHE A 182 10.18 -5.74 7.41
C PHE A 182 11.62 -5.26 7.21
N LEU A 183 12.05 -4.20 7.89
CA LEU A 183 13.39 -3.61 7.78
C LEU A 183 14.53 -4.60 8.08
N LYS A 184 14.27 -5.60 8.92
CA LYS A 184 15.24 -6.64 9.26
C LYS A 184 15.43 -7.67 8.14
N ASN A 185 14.43 -7.88 7.31
CA ASN A 185 14.39 -8.98 6.35
C ASN A 185 14.42 -8.54 4.88
N VAL A 186 14.02 -7.31 4.60
CA VAL A 186 13.80 -6.78 3.26
C VAL A 186 14.62 -5.52 3.08
N ASP A 187 15.26 -5.38 1.91
CA ASP A 187 15.97 -4.16 1.55
C ASP A 187 15.01 -3.16 0.91
N CYS A 188 15.05 -1.88 1.38
CA CYS A 188 14.16 -0.85 0.89
C CYS A 188 14.84 0.52 1.00
N ASN A 189 14.79 1.33 -0.05
CA ASN A 189 15.37 2.67 -0.04
C ASN A 189 14.60 3.60 0.88
N VAL A 190 13.26 3.61 0.77
CA VAL A 190 12.41 4.53 1.53
C VAL A 190 11.09 3.88 1.92
N ILE A 191 10.61 4.20 3.13
CA ILE A 191 9.33 3.75 3.67
C ILE A 191 8.44 4.96 3.91
N PHE A 192 7.21 4.86 3.44
CA PHE A 192 6.11 5.77 3.72
C PHE A 192 5.16 5.09 4.71
N PRO A 193 5.20 5.44 6.00
CA PRO A 193 4.23 4.93 6.97
C PRO A 193 2.80 5.31 6.58
N MET A 194 1.87 4.40 6.76
CA MET A 194 0.45 4.58 6.47
C MET A 194 -0.43 3.99 7.58
N HIS A 195 -1.75 4.07 7.44
CA HIS A 195 -2.72 3.46 8.36
C HIS A 195 -2.65 3.98 9.80
N TYR A 196 -2.28 5.26 9.99
CA TYR A 196 -2.10 5.87 11.31
C TYR A 196 -3.31 6.73 11.79
N TRP A 197 -4.48 6.60 11.15
CA TRP A 197 -5.77 7.13 11.60
C TRP A 197 -5.77 8.63 12.00
N ASN A 198 -5.12 9.51 11.28
CA ASN A 198 -4.95 10.94 11.59
C ASN A 198 -4.00 11.23 12.78
N ASP A 199 -3.29 10.23 13.30
CA ASP A 199 -2.24 10.43 14.30
C ASP A 199 -0.84 10.27 13.71
N ALA A 200 -0.44 11.21 12.86
CA ALA A 200 0.89 11.23 12.27
C ALA A 200 2.03 11.42 13.28
N SER A 201 1.71 11.71 14.56
CA SER A 201 2.72 11.80 15.62
C SER A 201 3.46 10.48 15.84
N VAL A 202 2.81 9.35 15.49
CA VAL A 202 3.42 8.01 15.54
C VAL A 202 4.65 7.88 14.66
N ILE A 203 4.70 8.60 13.53
CA ILE A 203 5.90 8.63 12.64
C ILE A 203 7.07 9.28 13.38
N LYS A 204 6.82 10.40 14.07
CA LYS A 204 7.84 11.07 14.88
C LYS A 204 8.26 10.19 16.08
N ARG A 205 7.32 9.51 16.72
CA ARG A 205 7.58 8.52 17.78
C ARG A 205 8.54 7.45 17.24
N PHE A 206 8.23 6.83 16.11
CA PHE A 206 9.06 5.81 15.50
C PHE A 206 10.50 6.29 15.22
N ILE A 207 10.65 7.47 14.61
CA ILE A 207 11.98 8.04 14.29
C ILE A 207 12.77 8.34 15.58
N THR A 208 12.10 8.70 16.67
CA THR A 208 12.73 8.98 17.95
C THR A 208 13.18 7.70 18.66
N GLU A 209 12.36 6.66 18.65
CA GLU A 209 12.65 5.37 19.28
C GLU A 209 13.65 4.52 18.45
N TYR A 210 13.63 4.68 17.11
CA TYR A 210 14.49 3.92 16.17
C TYR A 210 15.31 4.84 15.24
N PRO A 211 16.20 5.70 15.78
CA PRO A 211 16.91 6.73 15.03
C PRO A 211 17.80 6.20 13.90
N GLN A 212 18.22 4.93 13.96
CA GLN A 212 19.01 4.26 12.91
C GLN A 212 18.24 4.13 11.59
N TYR A 213 16.90 4.20 11.61
CA TYR A 213 16.06 4.12 10.40
C TYR A 213 15.57 5.48 9.89
N LYS A 214 15.92 6.57 10.58
CA LYS A 214 15.42 7.93 10.28
C LYS A 214 15.59 8.33 8.80
N SER A 215 16.70 7.95 8.16
CA SER A 215 16.95 8.30 6.76
C SER A 215 16.04 7.57 5.77
N ARG A 216 15.46 6.44 6.19
CA ARG A 216 14.55 5.63 5.36
C ARG A 216 13.08 5.94 5.58
N ILE A 217 12.71 6.57 6.69
CA ILE A 217 11.29 6.83 7.04
C ILE A 217 10.92 8.25 6.61
N LYS A 218 9.92 8.35 5.76
CA LYS A 218 9.38 9.65 5.32
C LYS A 218 8.28 10.15 6.24
N ASN A 219 8.17 11.46 6.35
CA ASN A 219 6.98 12.07 6.96
C ASN A 219 5.86 12.09 5.91
N THR A 220 5.03 11.07 5.93
CA THR A 220 3.99 10.84 4.92
C THR A 220 3.04 12.02 4.78
N GLU A 221 2.65 12.70 5.87
CA GLU A 221 1.77 13.87 5.85
C GLU A 221 2.29 15.03 4.98
N CYS A 222 3.59 15.12 4.82
CA CYS A 222 4.23 16.18 4.04
C CYS A 222 4.57 15.75 2.61
N THR A 223 4.22 14.52 2.22
CA THR A 223 4.59 13.94 0.93
C THR A 223 3.66 14.43 -0.18
N LYS A 224 4.14 15.38 -0.98
CA LYS A 224 3.41 15.93 -2.14
C LYS A 224 4.34 15.98 -3.34
N GLY A 225 4.31 14.93 -4.17
CA GLY A 225 5.19 14.81 -5.33
C GLY A 225 6.66 14.60 -4.94
N GLU A 226 6.92 13.84 -3.88
CA GLU A 226 8.27 13.48 -3.42
C GLU A 226 8.97 12.64 -4.49
N GLU A 227 10.13 13.10 -4.97
CA GLU A 227 10.98 12.33 -5.89
C GLU A 227 11.74 11.22 -5.15
N LEU A 228 11.78 10.03 -5.75
CA LEU A 228 12.53 8.86 -5.30
C LEU A 228 13.89 8.78 -5.98
#